data_113ccbfb7fa42a632c67e93668542453
#
_entry.id   113ccbfb7fa42a632c67e93668542453
#
_cell.length_a   1.000
_cell.length_b   1.000
_cell.length_c   1.000
_cell.angle_alpha   90.00
_cell.angle_beta   90.00
_cell.angle_gamma   90.00
#
_symmetry.space_group_name_H-M   'P 1'
#
loop_
_entity.id
_entity.type
_entity.pdbx_description
1 polymer ?
#
loop_
_entity_poly.entity_id
_entity_poly.type
_entity_poly.pdbx_seq_one_letter_code
_entity_poly.pdbx_strand_id
1 'polypeptide(L)'
;MKIKKSHKLTRQKWLNLFDIEYNDKNGRTKSWQMASRQNEPKCMTADFSLPDAVVIVPFHTDRQKMVITREYRVPLGDYEYGFPAGLVDEGES
;
A
#
# COMPACT_ATOMS: atom_id res chain seq x y z
N MET A 1 -3.77 -9.21 19.35
CA MET A 1 -4.33 -9.31 17.98
C MET A 1 -3.49 -10.25 17.15
N LYS A 2 -4.08 -11.07 16.34
CA LYS A 2 -3.35 -12.06 15.55
C LYS A 2 -4.02 -12.29 14.19
N ILE A 3 -3.22 -12.21 13.13
CA ILE A 3 -3.67 -12.57 11.79
C ILE A 3 -3.72 -14.09 11.68
N LYS A 4 -4.82 -14.62 11.18
CA LYS A 4 -5.01 -16.08 11.07
C LYS A 4 -4.86 -16.59 9.65
N LYS A 5 -5.61 -16.06 8.70
CA LYS A 5 -5.56 -16.49 7.31
C LYS A 5 -6.07 -15.41 6.36
N SER A 6 -5.71 -15.58 5.10
CA SER A 6 -6.18 -14.74 4.02
C SER A 6 -6.94 -15.58 2.99
N HIS A 7 -7.93 -14.97 2.38
CA HIS A 7 -8.67 -15.55 1.28
C HIS A 7 -8.62 -14.57 0.10
N LYS A 8 -8.07 -15.04 -1.02
CA LYS A 8 -7.99 -14.21 -2.23
C LYS A 8 -9.36 -14.22 -2.90
N LEU A 9 -9.98 -13.05 -2.98
CA LEU A 9 -11.35 -12.90 -3.46
C LEU A 9 -11.43 -12.67 -4.98
N THR A 10 -10.37 -12.15 -5.59
CA THR A 10 -10.31 -11.84 -7.02
C THR A 10 -9.09 -12.47 -7.65
N ARG A 11 -9.04 -12.50 -8.99
CA ARG A 11 -7.90 -13.03 -9.74
C ARG A 11 -7.57 -12.10 -10.90
N GLN A 12 -7.15 -10.89 -10.56
CA GLN A 12 -6.74 -9.89 -11.52
C GLN A 12 -5.20 -9.87 -11.64
N LYS A 13 -4.72 -9.27 -12.73
CA LYS A 13 -3.28 -9.26 -13.01
C LYS A 13 -2.48 -8.39 -12.06
N TRP A 14 -2.98 -7.20 -11.74
CA TRP A 14 -2.19 -6.18 -11.06
C TRP A 14 -2.55 -5.98 -9.60
N LEU A 15 -3.81 -6.14 -9.25
CA LEU A 15 -4.31 -5.84 -7.92
C LEU A 15 -5.45 -6.78 -7.59
N ASN A 16 -5.40 -7.38 -6.40
CA ASN A 16 -6.44 -8.30 -5.96
C ASN A 16 -6.98 -7.91 -4.59
N LEU A 17 -8.23 -8.26 -4.37
CA LEU A 17 -8.88 -8.17 -3.08
C LEU A 17 -8.63 -9.43 -2.27
N PHE A 18 -8.43 -9.23 -0.98
CA PHE A 18 -8.26 -10.29 0.00
C PHE A 18 -9.18 -10.05 1.19
N ASP A 19 -9.67 -11.14 1.75
CA ASP A 19 -10.36 -11.12 3.02
C ASP A 19 -9.42 -11.68 4.09
N ILE A 20 -9.10 -10.87 5.09
CA ILE A 20 -8.16 -11.22 6.15
C ILE A 20 -8.94 -11.60 7.39
N GLU A 21 -8.80 -12.83 7.82
CA GLU A 21 -9.37 -13.31 9.07
C GLU A 21 -8.36 -13.12 10.19
N TYR A 22 -8.79 -12.46 11.26
CA TYR A 22 -7.91 -12.17 12.39
C TYR A 22 -8.67 -12.25 13.72
N ASN A 23 -7.92 -12.43 14.79
CA ASN A 23 -8.47 -12.32 16.15
C ASN A 23 -8.15 -10.94 16.71
N ASP A 24 -9.17 -10.31 17.29
CA ASP A 24 -8.96 -9.04 18.00
C ASP A 24 -8.34 -9.29 19.38
N LYS A 25 -8.11 -8.22 20.12
CA LYS A 25 -7.49 -8.28 21.45
C LYS A 25 -8.31 -9.07 22.47
N ASN A 26 -9.60 -9.26 22.20
CA ASN A 26 -10.51 -10.04 23.07
C ASN A 26 -10.67 -11.49 22.59
N GLY A 27 -9.89 -11.92 21.59
CA GLY A 27 -9.96 -13.24 21.03
C GLY A 27 -11.11 -13.50 20.08
N ARG A 28 -11.83 -12.45 19.68
CA ARG A 28 -12.96 -12.58 18.75
C ARG A 28 -12.43 -12.62 17.31
N THR A 29 -13.03 -13.49 16.52
CA THR A 29 -12.71 -13.58 15.10
C THR A 29 -13.39 -12.47 14.32
N LYS A 30 -12.61 -11.73 13.53
CA LYS A 30 -13.08 -10.64 12.67
C LYS A 30 -12.49 -10.80 11.29
N SER A 31 -13.04 -10.09 10.32
CA SER A 31 -12.50 -10.03 8.98
C SER A 31 -12.28 -8.60 8.51
N TRP A 32 -11.30 -8.44 7.63
CA TRP A 32 -10.92 -7.16 7.06
C TRP A 32 -10.63 -7.33 5.58
N GLN A 33 -11.28 -6.55 4.75
CA GLN A 33 -11.01 -6.59 3.32
C GLN A 33 -9.91 -5.59 2.96
N MET A 34 -8.96 -6.05 2.16
CA MET A 34 -7.87 -5.22 1.69
C MET A 34 -7.49 -5.55 0.25
N ALA A 35 -6.83 -4.63 -0.39
CA ALA A 35 -6.26 -4.84 -1.71
C ALA A 35 -4.74 -4.97 -1.61
N SER A 36 -4.16 -5.84 -2.43
CA SER A 36 -2.71 -6.00 -2.49
C SER A 36 -2.27 -6.34 -3.91
N ARG A 37 -1.08 -5.88 -4.28
CA ARG A 37 -0.41 -6.27 -5.52
C ARG A 37 0.33 -7.60 -5.38
N GLN A 38 0.53 -8.05 -4.17
CA GLN A 38 1.23 -9.29 -3.87
C GLN A 38 0.33 -10.49 -4.08
N ASN A 39 0.91 -11.64 -4.38
CA ASN A 39 0.16 -12.88 -4.49
C ASN A 39 -0.42 -13.30 -3.13
N GLU A 40 0.27 -12.95 -2.06
CA GLU A 40 -0.21 -13.07 -0.70
C GLU A 40 0.13 -11.81 0.08
N PRO A 41 -0.81 -11.23 0.86
CA PRO A 41 -0.56 -9.97 1.56
C PRO A 41 0.59 -10.07 2.56
N LYS A 42 1.31 -8.99 2.73
CA LYS A 42 2.47 -8.92 3.64
C LYS A 42 2.10 -9.21 5.10
N CYS A 43 0.87 -8.96 5.50
CA CYS A 43 0.43 -9.31 6.86
C CYS A 43 0.44 -10.83 7.09
N MET A 44 0.40 -11.63 6.01
CA MET A 44 0.51 -13.09 6.09
C MET A 44 1.95 -13.58 5.96
N THR A 45 2.71 -13.00 5.01
CA THR A 45 4.08 -13.45 4.73
C THR A 45 5.08 -12.92 5.74
N ALA A 46 4.78 -11.77 6.34
CA ALA A 46 5.69 -11.03 7.22
C ALA A 46 6.99 -10.62 6.52
N ASP A 47 6.99 -10.58 5.20
CA ASP A 47 8.15 -10.16 4.40
C ASP A 47 8.01 -8.69 4.02
N PHE A 48 8.71 -7.84 4.73
CA PHE A 48 8.75 -6.39 4.52
C PHE A 48 10.09 -5.92 3.95
N SER A 49 10.84 -6.82 3.32
CA SER A 49 12.17 -6.50 2.78
C SER A 49 12.11 -5.50 1.64
N LEU A 50 11.02 -5.49 0.86
CA LEU A 50 10.81 -4.53 -0.21
C LEU A 50 9.59 -3.66 0.10
N PRO A 51 9.73 -2.32 0.15
CA PRO A 51 8.59 -1.45 0.37
C PRO A 51 7.63 -1.48 -0.83
N ASP A 52 6.34 -1.25 -0.57
CA ASP A 52 5.33 -1.20 -1.64
C ASP A 52 5.43 0.07 -2.47
N ALA A 53 5.77 1.17 -1.81
CA ALA A 53 5.85 2.49 -2.44
C ALA A 53 6.84 3.36 -1.68
N VAL A 54 7.27 4.42 -2.33
CA VAL A 54 8.14 5.42 -1.72
C VAL A 54 7.53 6.80 -1.95
N VAL A 55 7.73 7.68 -0.97
CA VAL A 55 7.38 9.10 -1.06
C VAL A 55 8.63 9.89 -0.76
N ILE A 56 8.91 10.88 -1.59
CA ILE A 56 10.06 11.75 -1.44
C ILE A 56 9.58 13.10 -0.96
N VAL A 57 10.26 13.66 0.05
CA VAL A 57 10.01 15.03 0.51
C VAL A 57 11.19 15.87 0.07
N PRO A 58 11.20 16.41 -1.16
CA PRO A 58 12.33 17.16 -1.68
C PRO A 58 12.31 18.59 -1.12
N PHE A 59 13.37 18.92 -0.37
CA PHE A 59 13.52 20.23 0.24
C PHE A 59 14.71 20.96 -0.36
N HIS A 60 14.47 22.14 -0.91
CA HIS A 60 15.52 22.98 -1.48
C HIS A 60 16.11 23.86 -0.38
N THR A 61 17.28 23.52 0.11
CA THR A 61 17.89 24.16 1.28
C THR A 61 18.18 25.65 1.08
N ASP A 62 18.67 26.03 -0.10
CA ASP A 62 19.02 27.43 -0.40
C ASP A 62 17.79 28.33 -0.49
N ARG A 63 16.67 27.80 -0.91
CA ARG A 63 15.43 28.55 -1.07
C ARG A 63 14.42 28.31 0.04
N GLN A 64 14.70 27.36 0.91
CA GLN A 64 13.81 26.96 1.99
C GLN A 64 12.41 26.60 1.48
N LYS A 65 12.34 25.87 0.38
CA LYS A 65 11.11 25.48 -0.30
C LYS A 65 11.06 23.99 -0.52
N MET A 66 9.86 23.43 -0.53
CA MET A 66 9.64 22.03 -0.92
C MET A 66 9.10 21.97 -2.34
N VAL A 67 9.48 20.91 -3.05
CA VAL A 67 8.94 20.60 -4.36
C VAL A 67 7.72 19.73 -4.19
N ILE A 68 6.63 20.12 -4.83
CA ILE A 68 5.41 19.29 -4.89
C ILE A 68 5.05 19.04 -6.34
N THR A 69 4.34 17.96 -6.58
CA THR A 69 3.85 17.58 -7.90
C THR A 69 2.35 17.84 -7.99
N ARG A 70 1.88 18.04 -9.21
CA ARG A 70 0.46 18.06 -9.53
C ARG A 70 0.17 16.90 -10.46
N GLU A 71 -0.62 15.96 -10.01
CA GLU A 71 -0.90 14.74 -10.75
C GLU A 71 -2.39 14.52 -10.89
N TYR A 72 -2.82 13.99 -12.05
CA TYR A 72 -4.19 13.55 -12.23
C TYR A 72 -4.39 12.23 -11.50
N ARG A 73 -5.35 12.21 -10.58
CA ARG A 73 -5.67 11.02 -9.79
C ARG A 73 -6.95 10.39 -10.34
N VAL A 74 -6.78 9.28 -11.05
CA VAL A 74 -7.92 8.60 -11.68
C VAL A 74 -9.05 8.28 -10.70
N PRO A 75 -8.76 7.71 -9.50
CA PRO A 75 -9.84 7.44 -8.53
C PRO A 75 -10.59 8.66 -8.04
N LEU A 76 -9.94 9.84 -8.06
CA LEU A 76 -10.59 11.10 -7.70
C LEU A 76 -11.27 11.77 -8.89
N GLY A 77 -10.86 11.43 -10.11
CA GLY A 77 -11.33 12.12 -11.31
C GLY A 77 -10.84 13.55 -11.42
N ASP A 78 -9.74 13.89 -10.76
CA ASP A 78 -9.22 15.26 -10.72
C ASP A 78 -7.74 15.27 -10.37
N TYR A 79 -7.14 16.44 -10.48
CA TYR A 79 -5.75 16.68 -10.09
C TYR A 79 -5.62 16.83 -8.60
N GLU A 80 -4.46 16.42 -8.10
CA GLU A 80 -4.10 16.55 -6.69
C GLU A 80 -2.65 16.98 -6.57
N TYR A 81 -2.35 17.80 -5.58
CA TYR A 81 -1.00 18.20 -5.24
C TYR A 81 -0.45 17.25 -4.18
N GLY A 82 0.81 16.88 -4.30
CA GLY A 82 1.46 16.02 -3.33
C GLY A 82 2.95 15.96 -3.52
N PHE A 83 3.60 15.17 -2.68
CA PHE A 83 5.01 14.90 -2.85
C PHE A 83 5.21 13.86 -3.96
N PRO A 84 6.36 13.88 -4.66
CA PRO A 84 6.71 12.83 -5.61
C PRO A 84 6.65 11.47 -4.92
N ALA A 85 5.94 10.53 -5.55
CA ALA A 85 5.77 9.18 -5.01
C ALA A 85 5.70 8.19 -6.17
N GLY A 86 6.03 6.94 -5.88
CA GLY A 86 5.95 5.88 -6.87
C GLY A 86 5.88 4.52 -6.21
N LEU A 87 5.27 3.58 -6.92
CA LEU A 87 5.26 2.19 -6.51
C LEU A 87 6.65 1.59 -6.73
N VAL A 88 7.04 0.69 -5.84
CA VAL A 88 8.30 -0.06 -5.99
C VAL A 88 7.96 -1.39 -6.64
N ASP A 89 8.54 -1.64 -7.80
CA ASP A 89 8.36 -2.89 -8.51
C ASP A 89 9.39 -3.92 -8.08
N GLU A 90 9.07 -5.19 -8.29
CA GLU A 90 9.96 -6.29 -7.97
C GLU A 90 11.30 -6.12 -8.71
N GLY A 91 12.41 -6.27 -7.99
CA GLY A 91 13.75 -6.07 -8.55
C GLY A 91 14.30 -4.66 -8.41
N GLU A 92 13.52 -3.69 -7.97
CA GLU A 92 13.98 -2.35 -7.63
C GLU A 92 14.52 -2.29 -6.21
N SER A 93 15.50 -1.46 -6.00
CA SER A 93 16.11 -1.28 -4.69
C SER A 93 15.81 0.09 -4.11
#